data_57c208e0e4482777b363fd1a63172973
#
_entry.id   57c208e0e4482777b363fd1a63172973
#
_cell.length_a   1.000
_cell.length_b   1.000
_cell.length_c   1.000
_cell.angle_alpha   90.00
_cell.angle_beta   90.00
_cell.angle_gamma   90.00
#
_symmetry.space_group_name_H-M   'P 1'
#
loop_
_entity.id
_entity.type
_entity.pdbx_description
1 polymer ?
#
loop_
_entity_poly.entity_id
_entity_poly.type
_entity_poly.pdbx_seq_one_letter_code
_entity_poly.pdbx_strand_id
1 'polypeptide(L)'
;MAFVLSHGLAHGVRGGFAAAIGISAADLVHTLCAATGVTALVAAWPPSFDVLRYAGALYLLWLAWQALRPAGARGDKAPAQPAGFARIVRMAWLNNLVNPKALLFFMVFLPQFVNPARGHVTLQLLVLGVLLSALALVFNTVLGAFSGQIGRRLQARPGAEKFQRGLLAFTMAGLALRLVFLDRPSKGI
;
A
#
# COMPACT_ATOMS: atom_id res chain seq x y z
N MET A 1 -6.04 -5.15 -3.31
CA MET A 1 -6.83 -5.09 -4.57
C MET A 1 -7.69 -6.33 -4.81
N ALA A 2 -7.14 -7.54 -4.88
CA ALA A 2 -7.93 -8.74 -5.16
C ALA A 2 -9.07 -8.97 -4.15
N PHE A 3 -8.88 -8.66 -2.87
CA PHE A 3 -9.91 -8.77 -1.84
C PHE A 3 -11.09 -7.81 -2.09
N VAL A 4 -10.80 -6.55 -2.44
CA VAL A 4 -11.83 -5.54 -2.78
C VAL A 4 -12.61 -5.97 -4.04
N LEU A 5 -11.90 -6.39 -5.08
CA LEU A 5 -12.53 -6.85 -6.33
C LEU A 5 -13.43 -8.07 -6.10
N SER A 6 -12.96 -9.09 -5.36
CA SER A 6 -13.74 -10.30 -5.10
C SER A 6 -15.03 -10.01 -4.31
N HIS A 7 -14.96 -9.14 -3.29
CA HIS A 7 -16.13 -8.76 -2.50
C HIS A 7 -17.06 -7.79 -3.25
N GLY A 8 -16.49 -6.91 -4.09
CA GLY A 8 -17.27 -6.06 -4.98
C GLY A 8 -18.00 -6.86 -6.07
N LEU A 9 -17.39 -7.90 -6.63
CA LEU A 9 -18.04 -8.82 -7.57
C LEU A 9 -19.15 -9.62 -6.90
N ALA A 10 -18.90 -10.15 -5.71
CA ALA A 10 -19.85 -11.04 -5.00
C ALA A 10 -21.00 -10.30 -4.30
N HIS A 11 -20.77 -9.10 -3.77
CA HIS A 11 -21.70 -8.38 -2.92
C HIS A 11 -22.00 -6.96 -3.43
N GLY A 12 -21.61 -6.63 -4.66
CA GLY A 12 -21.80 -5.32 -5.27
C GLY A 12 -21.03 -4.20 -4.56
N VAL A 13 -21.48 -2.96 -4.75
CA VAL A 13 -20.84 -1.75 -4.20
C VAL A 13 -20.65 -1.81 -2.68
N ARG A 14 -21.66 -2.35 -1.96
CA ARG A 14 -21.60 -2.48 -0.49
C ARG A 14 -20.46 -3.40 -0.03
N GLY A 15 -20.23 -4.50 -0.73
CA GLY A 15 -19.15 -5.42 -0.41
C GLY A 15 -17.75 -4.83 -0.69
N GLY A 16 -17.62 -4.14 -1.82
CA GLY A 16 -16.39 -3.41 -2.16
C GLY A 16 -16.08 -2.30 -1.16
N PHE A 17 -17.09 -1.52 -0.75
CA PHE A 17 -16.95 -0.46 0.25
C PHE A 17 -16.59 -1.01 1.64
N ALA A 18 -17.24 -2.10 2.07
CA ALA A 18 -16.90 -2.75 3.34
C ALA A 18 -15.44 -3.23 3.36
N ALA A 19 -14.97 -3.81 2.24
CA ALA A 19 -13.58 -4.23 2.10
C ALA A 19 -12.62 -3.03 2.14
N ALA A 20 -12.97 -1.92 1.49
CA ALA A 20 -12.19 -0.69 1.49
C ALA A 20 -12.03 -0.10 2.91
N ILE A 21 -13.12 -0.03 3.68
CA ILE A 21 -13.08 0.42 5.08
C ILE A 21 -12.14 -0.46 5.91
N GLY A 22 -12.27 -1.78 5.82
CA GLY A 22 -11.42 -2.69 6.59
C GLY A 22 -9.94 -2.54 6.26
N ILE A 23 -9.59 -2.42 4.98
CA ILE A 23 -8.21 -2.18 4.55
C ILE A 23 -7.70 -0.86 5.10
N SER A 24 -8.44 0.24 4.94
CA SER A 24 -8.01 1.57 5.40
C SER A 24 -7.89 1.65 6.93
N ALA A 25 -8.72 0.95 7.68
CA ALA A 25 -8.58 0.85 9.12
C ALA A 25 -7.26 0.13 9.53
N ALA A 26 -6.85 -0.90 8.80
CA ALA A 26 -5.55 -1.54 9.03
C ALA A 26 -4.38 -0.65 8.60
N ASP A 27 -4.54 0.13 7.52
CA ASP A 27 -3.52 1.09 7.07
C ASP A 27 -3.25 2.17 8.13
N LEU A 28 -4.27 2.60 8.88
CA LEU A 28 -4.08 3.50 10.02
C LEU A 28 -3.27 2.85 11.15
N VAL A 29 -3.46 1.57 11.42
CA VAL A 29 -2.61 0.84 12.38
C VAL A 29 -1.17 0.75 11.88
N HIS A 30 -0.96 0.44 10.61
CA HIS A 30 0.37 0.45 10.00
C HIS A 30 1.02 1.85 10.05
N THR A 31 0.22 2.91 9.88
CA THR A 31 0.67 4.30 10.05
C THR A 31 1.19 4.55 11.47
N LEU A 32 0.45 4.12 12.49
CA LEU A 32 0.88 4.23 13.88
C LEU A 32 2.17 3.45 14.14
N CYS A 33 2.25 2.22 13.65
CA CYS A 33 3.47 1.41 13.76
C CYS A 33 4.67 2.09 13.07
N ALA A 34 4.47 2.65 11.87
CA ALA A 34 5.52 3.36 11.16
C ALA A 34 5.93 4.64 11.90
N ALA A 35 4.96 5.45 12.36
CA ALA A 35 5.24 6.70 13.05
C ALA A 35 5.99 6.49 14.37
N THR A 36 5.58 5.52 15.18
CA THR A 36 6.24 5.22 16.46
C THR A 36 7.55 4.45 16.27
N GLY A 37 7.54 3.42 15.42
CA GLY A 37 8.70 2.55 15.21
C GLY A 37 9.85 3.26 14.52
N VAL A 38 9.58 4.01 13.44
CA VAL A 38 10.63 4.77 12.73
C VAL A 38 11.17 5.89 13.62
N THR A 39 10.31 6.63 14.31
CA THR A 39 10.74 7.72 15.19
C THR A 39 11.61 7.19 16.34
N ALA A 40 11.20 6.10 16.99
CA ALA A 40 11.98 5.47 18.05
C ALA A 40 13.34 4.98 17.54
N LEU A 41 13.37 4.37 16.37
CA LEU A 41 14.59 3.85 15.76
C LEU A 41 15.57 4.98 15.42
N VAL A 42 15.08 6.08 14.83
CA VAL A 42 15.91 7.26 14.49
C VAL A 42 16.41 7.97 15.75
N ALA A 43 15.59 8.05 16.81
CA ALA A 43 16.00 8.63 18.08
C ALA A 43 17.09 7.81 18.77
N ALA A 44 16.98 6.46 18.73
CA ALA A 44 17.96 5.57 19.32
C ALA A 44 19.27 5.48 18.52
N TRP A 45 19.19 5.58 17.22
CA TRP A 45 20.32 5.43 16.31
C TRP A 45 20.12 6.27 15.04
N PRO A 46 20.59 7.53 14.99
CA PRO A 46 20.37 8.44 13.86
C PRO A 46 20.74 7.88 12.48
N PRO A 47 21.83 7.07 12.31
CA PRO A 47 22.13 6.46 11.01
C PRO A 47 21.09 5.48 10.51
N SER A 48 20.15 5.04 11.36
CA SER A 48 19.06 4.14 10.96
C SER A 48 18.16 4.73 9.87
N PHE A 49 18.11 6.06 9.77
CA PHE A 49 17.35 6.71 8.69
C PHE A 49 17.93 6.38 7.31
N ASP A 50 19.26 6.40 7.17
CA ASP A 50 19.93 6.01 5.93
C ASP A 50 19.76 4.51 5.65
N VAL A 51 19.84 3.66 6.68
CA VAL A 51 19.58 2.23 6.54
C VAL A 51 18.15 1.97 6.05
N LEU A 52 17.15 2.61 6.67
CA LEU A 52 15.75 2.54 6.24
C LEU A 52 15.57 3.01 4.80
N ARG A 53 16.26 4.07 4.41
CA ARG A 53 16.25 4.63 3.07
C ARG A 53 16.74 3.62 2.04
N TYR A 54 17.91 3.04 2.23
CA TYR A 54 18.49 2.07 1.29
C TYR A 54 17.73 0.73 1.28
N ALA A 55 17.35 0.23 2.48
CA ALA A 55 16.49 -0.94 2.58
C ALA A 55 15.15 -0.70 1.86
N GLY A 56 14.62 0.52 1.98
CA GLY A 56 13.43 0.97 1.29
C GLY A 56 13.56 0.97 -0.22
N ALA A 57 14.65 1.50 -0.74
CA ALA A 57 14.92 1.49 -2.18
C ALA A 57 14.98 0.05 -2.72
N LEU A 58 15.70 -0.84 -2.03
CA LEU A 58 15.77 -2.26 -2.39
C LEU A 58 14.40 -2.93 -2.34
N TYR A 59 13.60 -2.64 -1.31
CA TYR A 59 12.25 -3.18 -1.19
C TYR A 59 11.31 -2.70 -2.31
N LEU A 60 11.39 -1.41 -2.70
CA LEU A 60 10.61 -0.87 -3.82
C LEU A 60 11.04 -1.48 -5.16
N LEU A 61 12.33 -1.70 -5.38
CA LEU A 61 12.83 -2.42 -6.56
C LEU A 61 12.33 -3.87 -6.58
N TRP A 62 12.32 -4.55 -5.43
CA TRP A 62 11.75 -5.90 -5.33
C TRP A 62 10.24 -5.91 -5.63
N LEU A 63 9.49 -4.90 -5.16
CA LEU A 63 8.07 -4.76 -5.49
C LEU A 63 7.85 -4.48 -6.98
N ALA A 64 8.70 -3.64 -7.60
CA ALA A 64 8.67 -3.38 -9.03
C ALA A 64 8.88 -4.67 -9.83
N TRP A 65 9.91 -5.44 -9.48
CA TRP A 65 10.18 -6.74 -10.10
C TRP A 65 9.03 -7.74 -9.89
N GLN A 66 8.49 -7.82 -8.68
CA GLN A 66 7.34 -8.69 -8.39
C GLN A 66 6.08 -8.29 -9.19
N ALA A 67 5.90 -6.98 -9.47
CA ALA A 67 4.79 -6.50 -10.29
C ALA A 67 4.90 -6.94 -11.76
N LEU A 68 6.12 -7.07 -12.28
CA LEU A 68 6.39 -7.51 -13.66
C LEU A 68 6.23 -9.01 -13.85
N ARG A 69 6.37 -9.81 -12.77
CA ARG A 69 6.17 -11.26 -12.87
C ARG A 69 4.75 -11.58 -13.29
N PRO A 70 4.55 -12.51 -14.22
CA PRO A 70 3.21 -13.03 -14.52
C PRO A 70 2.55 -13.43 -13.20
N ALA A 71 1.28 -13.10 -13.00
CA ALA A 71 0.53 -13.68 -11.91
C ALA A 71 0.51 -15.19 -12.20
N GLY A 72 1.46 -15.92 -11.65
CA GLY A 72 1.34 -17.36 -11.56
C GLY A 72 -0.03 -17.64 -11.00
N ALA A 73 -0.71 -18.68 -11.46
CA ALA A 73 -2.05 -19.02 -11.06
C ALA A 73 -2.19 -18.82 -9.55
N ARG A 74 -2.60 -17.62 -9.16
CA ARG A 74 -3.03 -17.35 -7.80
C ARG A 74 -4.27 -18.18 -7.70
N GLY A 75 -4.11 -19.33 -7.04
CA GLY A 75 -5.11 -20.35 -6.93
C GLY A 75 -6.50 -19.73 -6.83
N ASP A 76 -7.42 -20.29 -7.55
CA ASP A 76 -8.83 -19.85 -7.62
C ASP A 76 -9.25 -19.42 -6.22
N LYS A 77 -9.34 -18.09 -6.05
CA LYS A 77 -9.83 -17.58 -4.78
C LYS A 77 -11.27 -18.05 -4.75
N ALA A 78 -11.57 -18.96 -3.83
CA ALA A 78 -12.91 -19.43 -3.60
C ALA A 78 -13.88 -18.24 -3.66
N PRO A 79 -15.02 -18.38 -4.36
CA PRO A 79 -15.99 -17.31 -4.47
C PRO A 79 -16.30 -16.79 -3.09
N ALA A 80 -16.33 -15.47 -2.92
CA ALA A 80 -16.58 -14.86 -1.62
C ALA A 80 -17.93 -15.36 -1.11
N GLN A 81 -17.92 -16.09 0.01
CA GLN A 81 -19.13 -16.61 0.64
C GLN A 81 -20.05 -15.43 1.02
N PRO A 82 -21.37 -15.64 1.01
CA PRO A 82 -22.32 -14.64 1.49
C PRO A 82 -21.91 -14.14 2.89
N ALA A 83 -21.59 -12.86 2.99
CA ALA A 83 -21.11 -12.28 4.22
C ALA A 83 -21.76 -10.91 4.47
N GLY A 84 -22.18 -10.67 5.70
CA GLY A 84 -22.68 -9.36 6.11
C GLY A 84 -21.57 -8.30 6.07
N PHE A 85 -21.97 -7.04 5.95
CA PHE A 85 -21.07 -5.88 5.86
C PHE A 85 -19.96 -5.87 6.93
N ALA A 86 -20.34 -5.99 8.21
CA ALA A 86 -19.37 -5.99 9.32
C ALA A 86 -18.38 -7.17 9.26
N ARG A 87 -18.82 -8.34 8.78
CA ARG A 87 -17.95 -9.50 8.59
C ARG A 87 -16.91 -9.22 7.51
N ILE A 88 -17.32 -8.58 6.40
CA ILE A 88 -16.37 -8.21 5.31
C ILE A 88 -15.35 -7.19 5.82
N VAL A 89 -15.78 -6.15 6.55
CA VAL A 89 -14.89 -5.16 7.16
C VAL A 89 -13.85 -5.85 8.04
N ARG A 90 -14.29 -6.71 8.97
CA ARG A 90 -13.38 -7.43 9.89
C ARG A 90 -12.40 -8.33 9.15
N MET A 91 -12.87 -9.07 8.14
CA MET A 91 -12.01 -9.94 7.33
C MET A 91 -10.97 -9.14 6.54
N ALA A 92 -11.38 -8.01 5.95
CA ALA A 92 -10.49 -7.12 5.22
C ALA A 92 -9.43 -6.52 6.16
N TRP A 93 -9.86 -6.06 7.33
CA TRP A 93 -8.99 -5.49 8.37
C TRP A 93 -7.96 -6.51 8.83
N LEU A 94 -8.36 -7.69 9.25
CA LEU A 94 -7.45 -8.74 9.70
C LEU A 94 -6.49 -9.16 8.58
N ASN A 95 -7.00 -9.38 7.36
CA ASN A 95 -6.17 -9.79 6.24
C ASN A 95 -5.10 -8.74 5.88
N ASN A 96 -5.42 -7.45 5.98
CA ASN A 96 -4.46 -6.38 5.71
C ASN A 96 -3.53 -6.17 6.91
N LEU A 97 -4.02 -6.28 8.13
CA LEU A 97 -3.24 -6.09 9.35
C LEU A 97 -2.10 -7.13 9.47
N VAL A 98 -2.38 -8.40 9.16
CA VAL A 98 -1.36 -9.47 9.17
C VAL A 98 -0.53 -9.52 7.89
N ASN A 99 -0.74 -8.60 6.96
CA ASN A 99 -0.01 -8.56 5.69
C ASN A 99 1.36 -7.88 5.87
N PRO A 100 2.45 -8.65 5.91
CA PRO A 100 3.78 -8.07 6.11
C PRO A 100 4.17 -7.12 4.98
N LYS A 101 3.65 -7.33 3.78
CA LYS A 101 3.90 -6.45 2.64
C LYS A 101 3.32 -5.06 2.85
N ALA A 102 2.10 -4.96 3.44
CA ALA A 102 1.48 -3.69 3.74
C ALA A 102 2.27 -2.96 4.85
N LEU A 103 2.58 -3.65 5.95
CA LEU A 103 3.36 -3.08 7.03
C LEU A 103 4.72 -2.55 6.55
N LEU A 104 5.48 -3.38 5.83
CA LEU A 104 6.78 -2.98 5.28
C LEU A 104 6.66 -1.79 4.31
N PHE A 105 5.60 -1.76 3.50
CA PHE A 105 5.35 -0.63 2.62
C PHE A 105 5.19 0.67 3.42
N PHE A 106 4.38 0.69 4.48
CA PHE A 106 4.20 1.87 5.32
C PHE A 106 5.50 2.27 6.03
N MET A 107 6.25 1.32 6.59
CA MET A 107 7.51 1.57 7.29
C MET A 107 8.61 2.12 6.39
N VAL A 108 8.56 1.77 5.10
CA VAL A 108 9.59 2.14 4.13
C VAL A 108 9.18 3.35 3.29
N PHE A 109 7.90 3.41 2.88
CA PHE A 109 7.40 4.43 1.95
C PHE A 109 7.17 5.77 2.64
N LEU A 110 6.55 5.80 3.82
CA LEU A 110 6.24 7.07 4.49
C LEU A 110 7.47 7.90 4.84
N PRO A 111 8.56 7.33 5.41
CA PRO A 111 9.74 8.10 5.75
C PRO A 111 10.40 8.83 4.58
N GLN A 112 10.18 8.37 3.35
CA GLN A 112 10.74 9.00 2.14
C GLN A 112 10.21 10.43 1.90
N PHE A 113 9.06 10.76 2.45
CA PHE A 113 8.43 12.07 2.31
C PHE A 113 8.56 12.95 3.54
N VAL A 114 9.28 12.45 4.55
CA VAL A 114 9.56 13.19 5.78
C VAL A 114 10.80 14.05 5.61
N ASN A 115 10.75 15.28 6.11
CA ASN A 115 11.91 16.15 6.22
C ASN A 115 12.34 16.26 7.69
N PRO A 116 13.39 15.56 8.13
CA PRO A 116 13.85 15.59 9.52
C PRO A 116 14.27 16.98 9.99
N ALA A 117 14.80 17.82 9.08
CA ALA A 117 15.24 19.18 9.40
C ALA A 117 14.09 20.12 9.85
N ARG A 118 12.83 19.79 9.45
CA ARG A 118 11.65 20.53 9.93
C ARG A 118 11.17 20.11 11.30
N GLY A 119 11.79 19.11 11.93
CA GLY A 119 11.34 18.53 13.21
C GLY A 119 10.01 17.80 13.08
N HIS A 120 9.43 17.41 14.21
CA HIS A 120 8.10 16.76 14.31
C HIS A 120 7.92 15.54 13.38
N VAL A 121 8.94 14.69 13.24
CA VAL A 121 8.95 13.53 12.34
C VAL A 121 7.72 12.63 12.53
N THR A 122 7.34 12.37 13.79
CA THR A 122 6.13 11.58 14.11
C THR A 122 4.87 12.18 13.51
N LEU A 123 4.68 13.50 13.66
CA LEU A 123 3.51 14.19 13.13
C LEU A 123 3.49 14.15 11.60
N GLN A 124 4.64 14.36 10.95
CA GLN A 124 4.76 14.24 9.50
C GLN A 124 4.34 12.84 9.02
N LEU A 125 4.82 11.78 9.69
CA LEU A 125 4.47 10.39 9.37
C LEU A 125 2.97 10.12 9.58
N LEU A 126 2.38 10.61 10.67
CA LEU A 126 0.95 10.45 10.93
C LEU A 126 0.10 11.13 9.86
N VAL A 127 0.40 12.39 9.53
CA VAL A 127 -0.33 13.14 8.50
C VAL A 127 -0.22 12.44 7.14
N LEU A 128 0.98 12.06 6.73
CA LEU A 128 1.20 11.35 5.47
C LEU A 128 0.46 10.00 5.43
N GLY A 129 0.50 9.25 6.53
CA GLY A 129 -0.18 7.95 6.62
C GLY A 129 -1.70 8.08 6.59
N VAL A 130 -2.27 9.08 7.27
CA VAL A 130 -3.71 9.36 7.22
C VAL A 130 -4.12 9.77 5.80
N LEU A 131 -3.38 10.65 5.14
CA LEU A 131 -3.62 11.05 3.75
C LEU A 131 -3.57 9.84 2.80
N LEU A 132 -2.55 9.00 2.95
CA LEU A 132 -2.41 7.79 2.14
C LEU A 132 -3.56 6.81 2.37
N SER A 133 -3.98 6.62 3.63
CA SER A 133 -5.12 5.75 3.98
C SER A 133 -6.44 6.30 3.43
N ALA A 134 -6.63 7.62 3.45
CA ALA A 134 -7.80 8.26 2.87
C ALA A 134 -7.85 8.10 1.33
N LEU A 135 -6.72 8.32 0.66
CA LEU A 135 -6.59 8.07 -0.78
C LEU A 135 -6.84 6.60 -1.13
N ALA A 136 -6.30 5.68 -0.33
CA ALA A 136 -6.52 4.25 -0.50
C ALA A 136 -8.00 3.88 -0.29
N LEU A 137 -8.69 4.49 0.67
CA LEU A 137 -10.12 4.31 0.89
C LEU A 137 -10.94 4.71 -0.35
N VAL A 138 -10.70 5.92 -0.87
CA VAL A 138 -11.38 6.41 -2.07
C VAL A 138 -11.11 5.48 -3.25
N PHE A 139 -9.84 5.18 -3.50
CA PHE A 139 -9.42 4.32 -4.61
C PHE A 139 -10.05 2.92 -4.53
N ASN A 140 -9.97 2.27 -3.37
CA ASN A 140 -10.54 0.94 -3.15
C ASN A 140 -12.08 0.95 -3.24
N THR A 141 -12.73 2.03 -2.79
CA THR A 141 -14.19 2.20 -2.91
C THR A 141 -14.61 2.28 -4.37
N VAL A 142 -13.94 3.11 -5.16
CA VAL A 142 -14.18 3.21 -6.61
C VAL A 142 -13.91 1.88 -7.30
N LEU A 143 -12.79 1.25 -6.99
CA LEU A 143 -12.43 -0.06 -7.55
C LEU A 143 -13.48 -1.13 -7.19
N GLY A 144 -13.97 -1.14 -5.96
CA GLY A 144 -15.01 -2.05 -5.50
C GLY A 144 -16.37 -1.80 -6.15
N ALA A 145 -16.74 -0.52 -6.30
CA ALA A 145 -18.01 -0.12 -6.93
C ALA A 145 -18.08 -0.55 -8.41
N PHE A 146 -16.96 -0.38 -9.12
CA PHE A 146 -16.86 -0.73 -10.54
C PHE A 146 -16.31 -2.14 -10.80
N SER A 147 -16.15 -2.97 -9.77
CA SER A 147 -15.56 -4.31 -9.88
C SER A 147 -16.22 -5.18 -10.94
N GLY A 148 -17.56 -5.15 -11.05
CA GLY A 148 -18.30 -5.92 -12.06
C GLY A 148 -18.02 -5.47 -13.50
N GLN A 149 -17.85 -4.18 -13.74
CA GLN A 149 -17.50 -3.62 -15.04
C GLN A 149 -16.01 -3.81 -15.36
N ILE A 150 -15.16 -3.57 -14.36
CA ILE A 150 -13.71 -3.74 -14.47
C ILE A 150 -13.36 -5.20 -14.72
N GLY A 151 -13.96 -6.13 -13.98
CA GLY A 151 -13.73 -7.57 -14.15
C GLY A 151 -14.05 -8.04 -15.58
N ARG A 152 -15.22 -7.63 -16.12
CA ARG A 152 -15.62 -7.96 -17.51
C ARG A 152 -14.67 -7.34 -18.55
N ARG A 153 -14.24 -6.08 -18.36
CA ARG A 153 -13.35 -5.40 -19.30
C ARG A 153 -11.90 -5.90 -19.23
N LEU A 154 -11.41 -6.28 -18.03
CA LEU A 154 -10.07 -6.86 -17.89
C LEU A 154 -9.98 -8.24 -18.52
N GLN A 155 -11.02 -9.07 -18.34
CA GLN A 155 -11.09 -10.38 -19.02
C GLN A 155 -11.14 -10.24 -20.56
N ALA A 156 -11.74 -9.15 -21.06
CA ALA A 156 -11.84 -8.88 -22.50
C ALA A 156 -10.56 -8.25 -23.10
N ARG A 157 -9.61 -7.79 -22.30
CA ARG A 157 -8.40 -7.08 -22.76
C ARG A 157 -7.13 -7.55 -22.04
N PRO A 158 -6.48 -8.62 -22.50
CA PRO A 158 -5.23 -9.14 -21.90
C PRO A 158 -4.10 -8.10 -21.79
N GLY A 159 -4.09 -7.09 -22.68
CA GLY A 159 -3.11 -6.01 -22.66
C GLY A 159 -3.26 -5.03 -21.49
N ALA A 160 -4.46 -4.84 -20.95
CA ALA A 160 -4.70 -3.91 -19.84
C ALA A 160 -3.99 -4.33 -18.54
N GLU A 161 -3.91 -5.62 -18.29
CA GLU A 161 -3.20 -6.18 -17.14
C GLU A 161 -1.68 -5.95 -17.25
N LYS A 162 -1.13 -6.15 -18.43
CA LYS A 162 0.31 -5.88 -18.70
C LYS A 162 0.63 -4.40 -18.52
N PHE A 163 -0.22 -3.51 -19.02
CA PHE A 163 -0.06 -2.06 -18.85
C PHE A 163 -0.11 -1.65 -17.39
N GLN A 164 -1.08 -2.13 -16.62
CA GLN A 164 -1.19 -1.83 -15.18
C GLN A 164 0.04 -2.32 -14.40
N ARG A 165 0.55 -3.51 -14.71
CA ARG A 165 1.78 -4.06 -14.10
C ARG A 165 2.99 -3.22 -14.45
N GLY A 166 3.12 -2.81 -15.71
CA GLY A 166 4.20 -1.94 -16.17
C GLY A 166 4.19 -0.57 -15.47
N LEU A 167 3.02 0.04 -15.37
CA LEU A 167 2.84 1.32 -14.68
C LEU A 167 3.21 1.22 -13.20
N LEU A 168 2.77 0.16 -12.52
CA LEU A 168 3.10 -0.07 -11.10
C LEU A 168 4.61 -0.27 -10.92
N ALA A 169 5.23 -1.09 -11.76
CA ALA A 169 6.67 -1.34 -11.72
C ALA A 169 7.47 -0.07 -11.99
N PHE A 170 7.07 0.73 -12.98
CA PHE A 170 7.70 2.01 -13.31
C PHE A 170 7.60 2.99 -12.14
N THR A 171 6.43 3.11 -11.52
CA THR A 171 6.25 3.99 -10.35
C THR A 171 7.12 3.56 -9.17
N MET A 172 7.18 2.26 -8.86
CA MET A 172 8.01 1.73 -7.77
C MET A 172 9.50 1.90 -8.04
N ALA A 173 9.94 1.66 -9.28
CA ALA A 173 11.32 1.88 -9.69
C ALA A 173 11.70 3.37 -9.65
N GLY A 174 10.82 4.25 -10.11
CA GLY A 174 11.02 5.71 -10.05
C GLY A 174 11.17 6.21 -8.61
N LEU A 175 10.34 5.71 -7.70
CA LEU A 175 10.45 6.04 -6.27
C LEU A 175 11.76 5.50 -5.65
N ALA A 176 12.18 4.30 -6.03
CA ALA A 176 13.45 3.74 -5.58
C ALA A 176 14.66 4.58 -6.05
N LEU A 177 14.65 5.00 -7.32
CA LEU A 177 15.67 5.88 -7.87
C LEU A 177 15.70 7.24 -7.19
N ARG A 178 14.52 7.83 -6.96
CA ARG A 178 14.40 9.07 -6.20
C ARG A 178 15.07 8.96 -4.83
N LEU A 179 14.84 7.88 -4.10
CA LEU A 179 15.45 7.63 -2.79
C LEU A 179 16.97 7.60 -2.83
N VAL A 180 17.54 6.99 -3.86
CA VAL A 180 18.98 6.82 -3.96
C VAL A 180 19.68 8.13 -4.37
N PHE A 181 19.06 8.90 -5.30
CA PHE A 181 19.74 10.00 -5.97
C PHE A 181 19.34 11.41 -5.51
N LEU A 182 18.10 11.65 -5.09
CA LEU A 182 17.59 13.00 -4.87
C LEU A 182 17.59 13.48 -3.40
N ASP A 183 17.63 12.58 -2.42
CA ASP A 183 17.64 12.96 -1.02
C ASP A 183 19.03 12.81 -0.38
N ARG A 184 19.96 13.62 -0.81
CA ARG A 184 21.04 14.02 0.08
C ARG A 184 20.54 15.25 0.85
N PRO A 185 20.22 15.19 2.15
CA PRO A 185 20.21 16.39 2.95
C PRO A 185 21.63 16.94 2.82
N SER A 186 21.75 18.15 2.24
CA SER A 186 23.01 18.88 2.29
C SER A 186 23.48 18.83 3.72
N LYS A 187 24.65 18.25 3.98
CA LYS A 187 25.36 18.44 5.23
C LYS A 187 25.61 19.94 5.33
N GLY A 188 24.64 20.66 5.88
CA GLY A 188 24.85 22.00 6.36
C GLY A 188 25.82 21.88 7.50
N ILE A 189 26.98 22.43 7.29
CA ILE A 189 28.04 22.75 8.24
C ILE A 189 27.44 23.60 9.38
#